data_fdebb570eb6db679eea032397ad85e18
#
_entry.id   fdebb570eb6db679eea032397ad85e18
#
_cell.length_a   1.000
_cell.length_b   1.000
_cell.length_c   1.000
_cell.angle_alpha   90.00
_cell.angle_beta   90.00
_cell.angle_gamma   90.00
#
_symmetry.space_group_name_H-M   'P 1'
#
loop_
_entity.id
_entity.type
_entity.pdbx_description
1 polymer ?
#
loop_
_entity_poly.entity_id
_entity_poly.type
_entity_poly.pdbx_seq_one_letter_code
_entity_poly.pdbx_strand_id
1 'polypeptide(L)'
;MALERDFEKFTGGPVVSTRDRMHVTLSHTGIIYFNQNTHRLLGNPAAAALYYSRERDVIAIEPASPRIEQNFPIKPLQSGWRILAGPFVGHNGIRTDHTLRFVHPDIENGVLLLGMRDTVNVTPRRYKKKK
;
A
#
# COMPACT_ATOMS: atom_id res chain seq x y z
N MET A 1 25.43 -23.89 25.79
CA MET A 1 25.46 -24.97 24.83
C MET A 1 25.95 -24.49 23.48
N ALA A 2 26.82 -25.25 22.89
CA ALA A 2 27.42 -24.86 21.63
C ALA A 2 26.69 -25.53 20.47
N LEU A 3 26.38 -24.78 19.44
CA LEU A 3 25.77 -25.32 18.23
C LEU A 3 26.86 -25.63 17.22
N GLU A 4 26.54 -26.55 16.32
CA GLU A 4 27.46 -26.88 15.26
C GLU A 4 27.66 -25.67 14.35
N ARG A 5 28.78 -25.63 13.66
CA ARG A 5 29.08 -24.48 12.82
C ARG A 5 28.17 -24.32 11.64
N ASP A 6 27.60 -25.39 11.17
CA ASP A 6 26.72 -25.31 10.02
C ASP A 6 25.31 -24.85 10.39
N PHE A 7 25.05 -24.62 11.67
CA PHE A 7 23.77 -24.09 12.08
C PHE A 7 23.81 -22.58 11.99
N GLU A 8 22.85 -22.00 11.31
CA GLU A 8 22.76 -20.56 11.20
C GLU A 8 21.57 -20.06 11.99
N LYS A 9 21.76 -18.96 12.68
CA LYS A 9 20.67 -18.37 13.43
C LYS A 9 19.70 -17.71 12.46
N PHE A 10 18.41 -18.03 12.59
CA PHE A 10 17.38 -17.36 11.80
C PHE A 10 17.17 -15.97 12.37
N THR A 11 17.37 -14.96 11.56
CA THR A 11 17.27 -13.57 12.00
C THR A 11 15.99 -12.89 11.62
N GLY A 12 15.08 -13.60 10.95
CA GLY A 12 13.82 -13.00 10.52
C GLY A 12 12.83 -12.76 11.65
N GLY A 13 13.03 -13.43 12.78
CA GLY A 13 12.13 -13.28 13.90
C GLY A 13 10.78 -13.93 13.68
N PRO A 14 9.86 -13.73 14.60
CA PRO A 14 8.52 -14.32 14.47
C PRO A 14 7.70 -13.59 13.40
N VAL A 15 6.70 -14.30 12.90
CA VAL A 15 5.80 -13.71 11.89
C VAL A 15 5.00 -12.60 12.54
N VAL A 16 4.98 -11.42 11.88
CA VAL A 16 4.18 -10.30 12.35
C VAL A 16 2.75 -10.49 11.85
N SER A 17 1.79 -10.34 12.73
CA SER A 17 0.38 -10.45 12.39
C SER A 17 0.03 -9.47 11.27
N THR A 18 -0.87 -9.87 10.36
CA THR A 18 -1.30 -9.00 9.28
C THR A 18 -1.84 -7.69 9.80
N ARG A 19 -2.49 -7.71 10.96
CA ARG A 19 -3.04 -6.47 11.49
C ARG A 19 -1.97 -5.55 12.08
N ASP A 20 -0.79 -6.07 12.39
CA ASP A 20 0.28 -5.28 12.99
C ASP A 20 1.30 -4.78 12.00
N ARG A 21 1.14 -5.09 10.72
CA ARG A 21 2.06 -4.59 9.70
C ARG A 21 1.29 -3.78 8.70
N MET A 22 2.02 -3.01 7.89
CA MET A 22 1.38 -2.24 6.86
C MET A 22 1.00 -3.14 5.70
N HIS A 23 -0.20 -2.93 5.17
CA HIS A 23 -0.69 -3.69 4.04
C HIS A 23 -1.35 -2.71 3.10
N VAL A 24 -0.79 -2.55 1.91
CA VAL A 24 -1.26 -1.58 0.93
C VAL A 24 -1.33 -2.26 -0.43
N THR A 25 -2.44 -2.07 -1.13
CA THR A 25 -2.61 -2.62 -2.47
C THR A 25 -3.09 -1.54 -3.42
N LEU A 26 -2.85 -1.77 -4.72
CA LEU A 26 -3.38 -0.93 -5.79
C LEU A 26 -4.09 -1.87 -6.76
N SER A 27 -5.39 -1.65 -6.97
CA SER A 27 -6.15 -2.49 -7.87
C SER A 27 -6.00 -2.01 -9.31
N HIS A 28 -6.40 -2.86 -10.26
CA HIS A 28 -6.32 -2.49 -11.68
C HIS A 28 -7.28 -1.34 -12.02
N THR A 29 -8.26 -1.07 -11.17
CA THR A 29 -9.19 0.04 -11.39
C THR A 29 -8.74 1.33 -10.72
N GLY A 30 -7.57 1.33 -10.07
CA GLY A 30 -7.03 2.54 -9.48
C GLY A 30 -7.44 2.78 -8.03
N ILE A 31 -7.89 1.74 -7.33
CA ILE A 31 -8.25 1.87 -5.93
C ILE A 31 -7.03 1.51 -5.08
N ILE A 32 -6.62 2.45 -4.23
CA ILE A 32 -5.57 2.19 -3.25
C ILE A 32 -6.26 1.80 -1.96
N TYR A 33 -5.94 0.61 -1.48
CA TYR A 33 -6.45 0.11 -0.21
C TYR A 33 -5.31 0.03 0.79
N PHE A 34 -5.59 0.37 2.06
CA PHE A 34 -4.62 0.08 3.11
C PHE A 34 -5.36 -0.31 4.39
N ASN A 35 -4.68 -1.11 5.21
CA ASN A 35 -5.30 -1.67 6.39
C ASN A 35 -5.31 -0.65 7.53
N GLN A 36 -5.95 -1.04 8.64
CA GLN A 36 -6.11 -0.16 9.79
C GLN A 36 -4.77 0.30 10.35
N ASN A 37 -3.81 -0.60 10.40
CA ASN A 37 -2.52 -0.24 10.97
C ASN A 37 -1.80 0.82 10.14
N THR A 38 -1.87 0.71 8.81
CA THR A 38 -1.27 1.69 7.92
C THR A 38 -1.92 3.06 8.12
N HIS A 39 -3.26 3.08 8.20
CA HIS A 39 -3.99 4.32 8.40
C HIS A 39 -3.62 4.97 9.73
N ARG A 40 -3.52 4.16 10.77
CA ARG A 40 -3.15 4.64 12.08
C ARG A 40 -1.73 5.22 12.08
N LEU A 41 -0.81 4.55 11.42
CA LEU A 41 0.57 5.02 11.35
C LEU A 41 0.69 6.33 10.56
N LEU A 42 -0.27 6.57 9.65
CA LEU A 42 -0.32 7.85 8.93
C LEU A 42 -0.97 8.96 9.74
N GLY A 43 -1.48 8.66 10.93
CA GLY A 43 -2.14 9.65 11.77
C GLY A 43 -3.64 9.72 11.58
N ASN A 44 -4.25 8.67 11.06
CA ASN A 44 -5.70 8.57 10.84
C ASN A 44 -6.22 9.72 9.97
N PRO A 45 -5.62 9.99 8.80
CA PRO A 45 -6.04 11.13 7.99
C PRO A 45 -7.38 10.88 7.33
N ALA A 46 -8.12 11.96 7.07
CA ALA A 46 -9.38 11.90 6.36
C ALA A 46 -9.21 12.10 4.86
N ALA A 47 -8.07 12.60 4.43
CA ALA A 47 -7.78 12.83 3.02
C ALA A 47 -6.27 12.83 2.80
N ALA A 48 -5.87 12.76 1.55
CA ALA A 48 -4.45 12.74 1.21
C ALA A 48 -4.20 13.41 -0.13
N ALA A 49 -3.02 14.00 -0.24
CA ALA A 49 -2.49 14.45 -1.52
C ALA A 49 -1.65 13.31 -2.10
N LEU A 50 -1.76 13.09 -3.40
CA LEU A 50 -1.08 11.99 -4.07
C LEU A 50 -0.04 12.54 -5.02
N TYR A 51 1.16 11.97 -4.96
CA TYR A 51 2.29 12.37 -5.80
C TYR A 51 2.91 11.15 -6.44
N TYR A 52 3.50 11.33 -7.59
CA TYR A 52 4.18 10.23 -8.27
C TYR A 52 5.53 10.72 -8.78
N SER A 53 6.58 10.00 -8.41
CA SER A 53 7.92 10.23 -8.94
C SER A 53 8.13 9.28 -10.09
N ARG A 54 8.11 9.80 -11.33
CA ARG A 54 8.27 8.97 -12.50
C ARG A 54 9.67 8.36 -12.55
N GLU A 55 10.64 9.13 -12.15
CA GLU A 55 12.01 8.67 -12.17
C GLU A 55 12.22 7.52 -11.20
N ARG A 56 11.68 7.61 -10.01
CA ARG A 56 11.84 6.59 -8.99
C ARG A 56 10.76 5.52 -9.04
N ASP A 57 9.70 5.78 -9.77
CA ASP A 57 8.53 4.90 -9.86
C ASP A 57 7.94 4.65 -8.48
N VAL A 58 7.69 5.74 -7.76
CA VAL A 58 7.20 5.70 -6.38
C VAL A 58 5.98 6.59 -6.26
N ILE A 59 4.93 6.06 -5.61
CA ILE A 59 3.75 6.83 -5.26
C ILE A 59 3.92 7.30 -3.83
N ALA A 60 3.65 8.59 -3.58
CA ALA A 60 3.69 9.15 -2.24
C ALA A 60 2.29 9.58 -1.84
N ILE A 61 1.87 9.21 -0.64
CA ILE A 61 0.56 9.54 -0.09
C ILE A 61 0.80 10.40 1.15
N GLU A 62 0.46 11.67 1.05
CA GLU A 62 0.68 12.62 2.12
C GLU A 62 -0.63 12.99 2.78
N PRO A 63 -0.79 12.78 4.10
CA PRO A 63 -2.00 13.22 4.79
C PRO A 63 -2.27 14.69 4.55
N ALA A 64 -3.50 15.04 4.26
CA ALA A 64 -3.84 16.37 3.84
C ALA A 64 -5.27 16.72 4.27
N SER A 65 -5.63 17.99 4.11
CA SER A 65 -6.94 18.45 4.53
C SER A 65 -8.02 17.99 3.57
N PRO A 66 -9.15 17.45 4.08
CA PRO A 66 -10.27 17.10 3.22
C PRO A 66 -11.00 18.31 2.67
N ARG A 67 -10.69 19.51 3.17
CA ARG A 67 -11.33 20.72 2.67
C ARG A 67 -10.73 21.24 1.39
N ILE A 68 -9.55 20.75 1.01
CA ILE A 68 -8.92 21.16 -0.24
C ILE A 68 -9.38 20.21 -1.33
N GLU A 69 -9.97 20.78 -2.37
CA GLU A 69 -10.65 20.02 -3.39
C GLU A 69 -9.76 19.05 -4.16
N GLN A 70 -8.50 19.38 -4.34
CA GLN A 70 -7.57 18.51 -5.07
C GLN A 70 -7.15 17.28 -4.28
N ASN A 71 -7.41 17.26 -2.98
CA ASN A 71 -7.02 16.12 -2.17
C ASN A 71 -8.04 15.00 -2.30
N PHE A 72 -7.58 13.77 -2.17
CA PHE A 72 -8.41 12.60 -2.32
C PHE A 72 -8.97 12.16 -0.97
N PRO A 73 -10.28 11.99 -0.85
CA PRO A 73 -10.85 11.50 0.40
C PRO A 73 -10.37 10.07 0.70
N ILE A 74 -10.15 9.80 1.98
CA ILE A 74 -9.84 8.47 2.44
C ILE A 74 -11.10 7.92 3.06
N LYS A 75 -11.68 6.89 2.45
CA LYS A 75 -12.98 6.36 2.84
C LYS A 75 -12.85 5.06 3.60
N PRO A 76 -13.64 4.85 4.64
CA PRO A 76 -13.54 3.60 5.39
C PRO A 76 -14.16 2.42 4.64
N LEU A 77 -13.61 1.25 4.90
CA LEU A 77 -14.15 -0.02 4.47
C LEU A 77 -14.31 -0.88 5.71
N GLN A 78 -14.92 -2.04 5.53
CA GLN A 78 -15.10 -2.96 6.63
C GLN A 78 -13.78 -3.34 7.28
N SER A 79 -12.74 -3.54 6.49
CA SER A 79 -11.46 -4.01 7.02
C SER A 79 -10.32 -3.02 6.85
N GLY A 80 -10.59 -1.80 6.48
CA GLY A 80 -9.53 -0.82 6.29
C GLY A 80 -10.04 0.43 5.63
N TRP A 81 -9.23 1.01 4.73
CA TRP A 81 -9.50 2.30 4.11
C TRP A 81 -9.15 2.25 2.64
N ARG A 82 -9.76 3.13 1.87
CA ARG A 82 -9.46 3.18 0.43
C ARG A 82 -9.41 4.61 -0.07
N ILE A 83 -8.66 4.80 -1.14
CA ILE A 83 -8.62 6.03 -1.90
C ILE A 83 -9.01 5.67 -3.33
N LEU A 84 -9.99 6.38 -3.89
CA LEU A 84 -10.38 6.17 -5.27
C LEU A 84 -9.43 6.99 -6.14
N ALA A 85 -8.30 6.41 -6.48
CA ALA A 85 -7.18 7.12 -7.10
C ALA A 85 -7.16 6.99 -8.63
N GLY A 86 -8.28 6.59 -9.24
CA GLY A 86 -8.34 6.44 -10.69
C GLY A 86 -7.83 7.64 -11.47
N PRO A 87 -8.29 8.88 -11.16
CA PRO A 87 -7.78 10.05 -11.88
C PRO A 87 -6.26 10.23 -11.73
N PHE A 88 -5.72 9.93 -10.56
CA PHE A 88 -4.29 10.07 -10.33
C PHE A 88 -3.49 9.06 -11.13
N VAL A 89 -3.89 7.78 -11.09
CA VAL A 89 -3.15 6.76 -11.83
C VAL A 89 -3.30 6.97 -13.33
N GLY A 90 -4.48 7.41 -13.79
CA GLY A 90 -4.67 7.69 -15.21
C GLY A 90 -3.81 8.84 -15.68
N HIS A 91 -3.77 9.92 -14.91
CA HIS A 91 -2.97 11.09 -15.26
C HIS A 91 -1.50 10.75 -15.38
N ASN A 92 -1.00 9.89 -14.52
CA ASN A 92 0.41 9.55 -14.49
C ASN A 92 0.79 8.35 -15.34
N GLY A 93 -0.18 7.77 -16.03
CA GLY A 93 0.08 6.61 -16.88
C GLY A 93 0.45 5.37 -16.11
N ILE A 94 0.06 5.29 -14.84
CA ILE A 94 0.32 4.12 -14.03
C ILE A 94 -0.70 3.07 -14.40
N ARG A 95 -0.23 1.95 -14.93
CA ARG A 95 -1.12 0.90 -15.37
C ARG A 95 -0.77 -0.41 -14.71
N THR A 96 -1.80 -1.16 -14.38
CA THR A 96 -1.62 -2.50 -13.88
C THR A 96 -2.84 -3.32 -14.27
N ASP A 97 -2.59 -4.55 -14.71
CA ASP A 97 -3.67 -5.47 -15.07
C ASP A 97 -4.13 -6.31 -13.90
N HIS A 98 -3.49 -6.14 -12.76
CA HIS A 98 -3.72 -6.97 -11.60
C HIS A 98 -3.77 -6.12 -10.36
N THR A 99 -4.30 -6.67 -9.28
CA THR A 99 -4.18 -6.02 -7.99
C THR A 99 -2.78 -6.30 -7.46
N LEU A 100 -2.06 -5.24 -7.14
CA LEU A 100 -0.68 -5.33 -6.68
C LEU A 100 -0.61 -5.03 -5.19
N ARG A 101 0.18 -5.81 -4.46
CA ARG A 101 0.49 -5.50 -3.08
C ARG A 101 1.90 -4.95 -3.01
N PHE A 102 2.08 -3.84 -2.32
CA PHE A 102 3.40 -3.25 -2.14
C PHE A 102 4.13 -4.03 -1.07
N VAL A 103 5.33 -4.54 -1.41
CA VAL A 103 6.06 -5.42 -0.52
C VAL A 103 6.70 -4.66 0.63
N HIS A 104 7.19 -3.45 0.35
CA HIS A 104 7.88 -2.65 1.37
C HIS A 104 7.31 -1.23 1.44
N PRO A 105 6.05 -1.06 1.84
CA PRO A 105 5.55 0.29 2.08
C PRO A 105 6.31 0.89 3.24
N ASP A 106 6.60 2.18 3.15
CA ASP A 106 7.39 2.86 4.16
C ASP A 106 6.79 4.23 4.45
N ILE A 107 6.95 4.70 5.67
CA ILE A 107 6.48 6.02 6.06
C ILE A 107 7.68 6.85 6.47
N GLU A 108 7.93 7.95 5.74
CA GLU A 108 9.03 8.86 6.02
C GLU A 108 8.45 10.25 6.22
N ASN A 109 8.73 10.84 7.36
CA ASN A 109 8.24 12.18 7.68
C ASN A 109 6.73 12.30 7.51
N GLY A 110 6.00 11.23 7.87
CA GLY A 110 4.55 11.24 7.80
C GLY A 110 3.96 10.96 6.42
N VAL A 111 4.79 10.66 5.42
CA VAL A 111 4.35 10.39 4.06
C VAL A 111 4.55 8.92 3.75
N LEU A 112 3.51 8.28 3.23
CA LEU A 112 3.58 6.87 2.86
C LEU A 112 4.17 6.75 1.46
N LEU A 113 5.23 5.96 1.32
CA LEU A 113 5.92 5.76 0.06
C LEU A 113 5.70 4.34 -0.43
N LEU A 114 5.28 4.21 -1.69
CA LEU A 114 4.93 2.94 -2.29
C LEU A 114 5.73 2.74 -3.57
N GLY A 115 6.67 1.79 -3.54
CA GLY A 115 7.52 1.53 -4.71
C GLY A 115 6.82 0.61 -5.70
N MET A 116 6.57 1.11 -6.91
CA MET A 116 5.89 0.32 -7.94
C MET A 116 6.74 -0.84 -8.43
N ARG A 117 8.04 -0.77 -8.26
CA ARG A 117 8.93 -1.85 -8.69
C ARG A 117 9.03 -2.98 -7.68
N ASP A 118 8.39 -2.82 -6.54
CA ASP A 118 8.50 -3.78 -5.46
C ASP A 118 7.10 -4.23 -5.05
N THR A 119 6.43 -4.92 -5.97
CA THR A 119 5.05 -5.35 -5.77
C THR A 119 4.91 -6.81 -6.13
N VAL A 120 3.83 -7.42 -5.64
CA VAL A 120 3.45 -8.78 -6.01
C VAL A 120 1.99 -8.78 -6.43
N ASN A 121 1.66 -9.68 -7.34
CA ASN A 121 0.30 -9.84 -7.84
C ASN A 121 -0.52 -10.60 -6.81
N VAL A 122 -1.63 -10.01 -6.35
CA VAL A 122 -2.50 -10.64 -5.37
C VAL A 122 -3.94 -10.68 -5.85
N THR A 123 -4.15 -10.68 -7.17
CA THR A 123 -5.49 -10.74 -7.74
C THR A 123 -6.20 -11.99 -7.25
N PRO A 124 -7.43 -11.85 -6.73
CA PRO A 124 -8.14 -13.02 -6.21
C PRO A 124 -8.40 -14.06 -7.28
N ARG A 125 -8.19 -15.33 -6.93
CA ARG A 125 -8.37 -16.41 -7.87
C ARG A 125 -9.80 -16.72 -8.19
N ARG A 126 -10.70 -16.46 -7.29
CA ARG A 126 -12.09 -16.84 -7.53
C ARG A 126 -12.69 -16.15 -8.72
N TYR A 127 -12.11 -15.08 -9.19
CA TYR A 127 -12.65 -14.43 -10.37
C TYR A 127 -12.42 -15.20 -11.64
N LYS A 128 -11.59 -16.21 -11.57
CA LYS A 128 -11.34 -16.96 -12.74
C LYS A 128 -12.33 -18.02 -13.04
N LYS A 129 -13.14 -18.38 -12.10
CA LYS A 129 -13.99 -19.45 -12.34
C LYS A 129 -15.22 -19.11 -12.94
N LYS A 130 -15.65 -18.34 -13.15
CA LYS A 130 -16.86 -18.22 -13.67
C LYS A 130 -17.02 -18.45 -14.94
N LYS A 131 -17.28 -19.12 -15.30
CA LYS A 131 -17.37 -19.40 -16.49
C LYS A 131 -18.16 -19.72 -16.90
#